data_1dad3b5a2ba281182c442bdf823cd752
#
_entry.id   1dad3b5a2ba281182c442bdf823cd752
#
_cell.length_a   1.000
_cell.length_b   1.000
_cell.length_c   1.000
_cell.angle_alpha   90.00
_cell.angle_beta   90.00
_cell.angle_gamma   90.00
#
_symmetry.space_group_name_H-M   'P 1'
#
loop_
_entity.id
_entity.type
_entity.pdbx_description
1 polymer ?
#
loop_
_entity_poly.entity_id
_entity_poly.type
_entity_poly.pdbx_seq_one_letter_code
_entity_poly.pdbx_strand_id
1 'polypeptide(L)'
;MLLNGLIIILIPFLGTSLGSAVVLFSKGELNQKLQKFLLGFASGVMIAASIWSLLIPSIEMAESQNIVAWIPATVGFLLGIGFLLLLDSVIPHMHLDSDNPEGVRSSLSKNTMLVLAVTLHNIPEGMAVGVTFVGAISDNTGITVAGALALAVGIAIQNFPEGAIISMPLCGEGMSKKKAFICGVLSGVVEPVGGFITILIAGIITPVLPYLLSFAAGAMMYVVIEELIPESQNGKHSNIGTIGAAVGFALMMVLDIALG
;
A
#
# COMPACT_ATOMS: atom_id res chain seq x y z
N MET A 1 14.90 -20.25 -1.65
CA MET A 1 14.66 -19.01 -0.91
C MET A 1 14.35 -17.83 -1.81
N LEU A 2 15.24 -17.36 -2.69
CA LEU A 2 14.98 -16.23 -3.60
C LEU A 2 13.71 -16.40 -4.45
N LEU A 3 13.45 -17.58 -4.97
CA LEU A 3 12.24 -17.82 -5.78
C LEU A 3 10.94 -17.61 -4.99
N ASN A 4 10.89 -18.03 -3.73
CA ASN A 4 9.73 -17.81 -2.87
C ASN A 4 9.54 -16.33 -2.57
N GLY A 5 10.63 -15.58 -2.34
CA GLY A 5 10.58 -14.14 -2.17
C GLY A 5 10.05 -13.42 -3.41
N LEU A 6 10.52 -13.80 -4.60
CA LEU A 6 10.01 -13.24 -5.86
C LEU A 6 8.52 -13.51 -6.08
N ILE A 7 8.02 -14.68 -5.66
CA ILE A 7 6.58 -14.99 -5.74
C ILE A 7 5.80 -14.10 -4.77
N ILE A 8 6.26 -13.98 -3.52
CA ILE A 8 5.56 -13.21 -2.48
C ILE A 8 5.47 -11.72 -2.86
N ILE A 9 6.53 -11.11 -3.37
CA ILE A 9 6.49 -9.70 -3.79
C ILE A 9 5.65 -9.44 -5.04
N LEU A 10 5.29 -10.47 -5.81
CA LEU A 10 4.40 -10.35 -6.96
C LEU A 10 2.92 -10.40 -6.57
N ILE A 11 2.57 -10.90 -5.37
CA ILE A 11 1.18 -11.09 -4.95
C ILE A 11 0.40 -9.76 -4.90
N PRO A 12 0.90 -8.66 -4.30
CA PRO A 12 0.24 -7.36 -4.34
C PRO A 12 -0.04 -6.89 -5.76
N PHE A 13 0.97 -6.92 -6.62
CA PHE A 13 0.87 -6.52 -8.03
C PHE A 13 -0.20 -7.30 -8.81
N LEU A 14 -0.42 -8.58 -8.48
CA LEU A 14 -1.51 -9.34 -9.04
C LEU A 14 -2.88 -8.77 -8.60
N GLY A 15 -3.00 -8.32 -7.34
CA GLY A 15 -4.19 -7.64 -6.83
C GLY A 15 -4.51 -6.39 -7.64
N THR A 16 -3.56 -5.45 -7.77
CA THR A 16 -3.66 -4.23 -8.57
C THR A 16 -4.01 -4.53 -10.03
N SER A 17 -3.35 -5.52 -10.62
CA SER A 17 -3.58 -5.91 -12.02
C SER A 17 -4.98 -6.49 -12.25
N LEU A 18 -5.45 -7.37 -11.36
CA LEU A 18 -6.79 -7.95 -11.43
C LEU A 18 -7.88 -6.89 -11.20
N GLY A 19 -7.66 -5.98 -10.25
CA GLY A 19 -8.54 -4.83 -10.03
C GLY A 19 -8.64 -3.94 -11.25
N SER A 20 -7.50 -3.61 -11.85
CA SER A 20 -7.45 -2.82 -13.09
C SER A 20 -8.16 -3.51 -14.25
N ALA A 21 -8.17 -4.84 -14.30
CA ALA A 21 -8.86 -5.61 -15.34
C ALA A 21 -10.40 -5.47 -15.30
N VAL A 22 -10.97 -5.02 -14.19
CA VAL A 22 -12.42 -4.78 -14.06
C VAL A 22 -12.91 -3.80 -15.12
N VAL A 23 -12.10 -2.80 -15.51
CA VAL A 23 -12.47 -1.83 -16.55
C VAL A 23 -12.75 -2.48 -17.92
N LEU A 24 -12.13 -3.60 -18.22
CA LEU A 24 -12.32 -4.30 -19.50
C LEU A 24 -13.77 -4.82 -19.65
N PHE A 25 -14.37 -5.20 -18.54
CA PHE A 25 -15.72 -5.79 -18.47
C PHE A 25 -16.78 -4.78 -18.02
N SER A 26 -16.38 -3.67 -17.40
CA SER A 26 -17.30 -2.64 -16.92
C SER A 26 -17.97 -1.89 -18.08
N LYS A 27 -19.23 -1.46 -17.84
CA LYS A 27 -20.01 -0.64 -18.78
C LYS A 27 -20.19 0.82 -18.33
N GLY A 28 -19.60 1.21 -17.20
CA GLY A 28 -19.77 2.54 -16.65
C GLY A 28 -18.82 2.85 -15.49
N GLU A 29 -19.04 3.99 -14.87
CA GLU A 29 -18.29 4.44 -13.69
C GLU A 29 -18.65 3.61 -12.45
N LEU A 30 -17.72 3.57 -11.48
CA LEU A 30 -17.97 2.99 -10.17
C LEU A 30 -19.10 3.75 -9.44
N ASN A 31 -20.00 3.00 -8.83
CA ASN A 31 -20.99 3.61 -7.93
C ASN A 31 -20.26 4.29 -6.75
N GLN A 32 -20.56 5.55 -6.49
CA GLN A 32 -19.92 6.36 -5.44
C GLN A 32 -19.96 5.68 -4.05
N LYS A 33 -21.05 4.98 -3.71
CA LYS A 33 -21.14 4.24 -2.44
C LYS A 33 -20.17 3.07 -2.39
N LEU A 34 -20.03 2.34 -3.52
CA LEU A 34 -19.10 1.25 -3.63
C LEU A 34 -17.66 1.76 -3.55
N GLN A 35 -17.35 2.86 -4.24
CA GLN A 35 -16.03 3.50 -4.17
C GLN A 35 -15.65 3.87 -2.73
N LYS A 36 -16.54 4.56 -2.00
CA LYS A 36 -16.32 4.91 -0.58
C LYS A 36 -16.11 3.67 0.30
N PHE A 37 -16.88 2.61 0.08
CA PHE A 37 -16.71 1.36 0.81
C PHE A 37 -15.33 0.75 0.54
N LEU A 38 -14.91 0.70 -0.72
CA LEU A 38 -13.64 0.09 -1.13
C LEU A 38 -12.43 0.89 -0.63
N LEU A 39 -12.48 2.22 -0.69
CA LEU A 39 -11.44 3.10 -0.13
C LEU A 39 -11.34 2.95 1.40
N GLY A 40 -12.50 2.93 2.08
CA GLY A 40 -12.52 2.65 3.51
C GLY A 40 -11.96 1.26 3.83
N PHE A 41 -12.35 0.23 3.05
CA PHE A 41 -11.86 -1.12 3.22
C PHE A 41 -10.33 -1.20 3.08
N ALA A 42 -9.75 -0.58 2.05
CA ALA A 42 -8.31 -0.49 1.86
C ALA A 42 -7.64 0.21 3.05
N SER A 43 -8.19 1.36 3.52
CA SER A 43 -7.69 2.05 4.72
C SER A 43 -7.63 1.12 5.93
N GLY A 44 -8.69 0.34 6.17
CA GLY A 44 -8.76 -0.59 7.29
C GLY A 44 -7.71 -1.70 7.22
N VAL A 45 -7.53 -2.30 6.05
CA VAL A 45 -6.48 -3.32 5.81
C VAL A 45 -5.11 -2.74 6.07
N MET A 46 -4.80 -1.55 5.52
CA MET A 46 -3.50 -0.91 5.68
C MET A 46 -3.20 -0.53 7.13
N ILE A 47 -4.19 -0.02 7.90
CA ILE A 47 -4.02 0.28 9.33
C ILE A 47 -3.67 -0.99 10.09
N ALA A 48 -4.41 -2.08 9.89
CA ALA A 48 -4.16 -3.35 10.57
C ALA A 48 -2.78 -3.91 10.20
N ALA A 49 -2.43 -3.96 8.90
CA ALA A 49 -1.13 -4.41 8.43
C ALA A 49 0.03 -3.58 9.02
N SER A 50 -0.12 -2.25 9.07
CA SER A 50 0.89 -1.37 9.67
C SER A 50 1.16 -1.68 11.15
N ILE A 51 0.14 -2.11 11.89
CA ILE A 51 0.27 -2.44 13.31
C ILE A 51 0.82 -3.85 13.48
N TRP A 52 0.10 -4.88 12.98
CA TRP A 52 0.40 -6.29 13.29
C TRP A 52 1.56 -6.84 12.47
N SER A 53 1.61 -6.55 11.17
CA SER A 53 2.65 -7.11 10.29
C SER A 53 3.95 -6.29 10.27
N LEU A 54 3.95 -5.03 10.75
CA LEU A 54 5.11 -4.15 10.64
C LEU A 54 5.57 -3.56 11.98
N LEU A 55 4.73 -2.81 12.72
CA LEU A 55 5.16 -2.14 13.95
C LEU A 55 5.41 -3.11 15.10
N ILE A 56 4.52 -4.08 15.33
CA ILE A 56 4.72 -5.08 16.40
C ILE A 56 5.98 -5.89 16.12
N PRO A 57 6.18 -6.49 14.92
CA PRO A 57 7.44 -7.18 14.60
C PRO A 57 8.69 -6.28 14.69
N SER A 58 8.60 -5.00 14.33
CA SER A 58 9.69 -4.05 14.52
C SER A 58 10.11 -3.93 15.99
N ILE A 59 9.13 -3.82 16.90
CA ILE A 59 9.36 -3.70 18.34
C ILE A 59 9.99 -4.99 18.89
N GLU A 60 9.39 -6.14 18.58
CA GLU A 60 9.86 -7.46 19.05
C GLU A 60 11.28 -7.77 18.55
N MET A 61 11.55 -7.44 17.28
CA MET A 61 12.89 -7.61 16.70
C MET A 61 13.92 -6.69 17.35
N ALA A 62 13.57 -5.43 17.65
CA ALA A 62 14.46 -4.52 18.35
C ALA A 62 14.80 -5.03 19.75
N GLU A 63 13.82 -5.57 20.48
CA GLU A 63 14.04 -6.20 21.79
C GLU A 63 14.98 -7.40 21.69
N SER A 64 14.78 -8.26 20.69
CA SER A 64 15.67 -9.42 20.45
C SER A 64 17.12 -9.03 20.15
N GLN A 65 17.33 -7.85 19.55
CA GLN A 65 18.63 -7.27 19.26
C GLN A 65 19.22 -6.46 20.42
N ASN A 66 18.56 -6.41 21.59
CA ASN A 66 18.93 -5.57 22.73
C ASN A 66 18.95 -4.06 22.40
N ILE A 67 18.12 -3.63 21.47
CA ILE A 67 17.88 -2.21 21.14
C ILE A 67 16.68 -1.73 21.94
N VAL A 68 16.70 -0.48 22.40
CA VAL A 68 15.54 0.14 23.06
C VAL A 68 14.40 0.22 22.04
N ALA A 69 13.37 -0.61 22.19
CA ALA A 69 12.40 -0.94 21.12
C ALA A 69 11.64 0.26 20.55
N TRP A 70 11.30 1.26 21.38
CA TRP A 70 10.61 2.46 20.90
C TRP A 70 11.46 3.33 19.94
N ILE A 71 12.80 3.22 19.98
CA ILE A 71 13.69 4.03 19.11
C ILE A 71 13.48 3.66 17.63
N PRO A 72 13.73 2.40 17.18
CA PRO A 72 13.49 2.05 15.78
C PRO A 72 12.02 2.21 15.39
N ALA A 73 11.08 1.85 16.27
CA ALA A 73 9.66 2.01 16.00
C ALA A 73 9.27 3.46 15.71
N THR A 74 9.68 4.40 16.57
CA THR A 74 9.35 5.82 16.40
C THR A 74 10.14 6.47 15.26
N VAL A 75 11.46 6.26 15.23
CA VAL A 75 12.33 6.91 14.22
C VAL A 75 12.00 6.41 12.82
N GLY A 76 11.88 5.09 12.63
CA GLY A 76 11.51 4.53 11.34
C GLY A 76 10.13 5.02 10.89
N PHE A 77 9.13 4.97 11.77
CA PHE A 77 7.77 5.43 11.47
C PHE A 77 7.73 6.90 11.02
N LEU A 78 8.38 7.80 11.75
CA LEU A 78 8.43 9.22 11.38
C LEU A 78 9.22 9.47 10.09
N LEU A 79 10.29 8.70 9.85
CA LEU A 79 11.02 8.76 8.58
C LEU A 79 10.19 8.27 7.40
N GLY A 80 9.36 7.24 7.60
CA GLY A 80 8.43 6.75 6.58
C GLY A 80 7.38 7.80 6.19
N ILE A 81 6.76 8.43 7.19
CA ILE A 81 5.84 9.57 6.97
C ILE A 81 6.56 10.69 6.24
N GLY A 82 7.75 11.11 6.73
CA GLY A 82 8.52 12.20 6.13
C GLY A 82 8.97 11.91 4.71
N PHE A 83 9.27 10.65 4.39
CA PHE A 83 9.64 10.22 3.04
C PHE A 83 8.46 10.37 2.07
N LEU A 84 7.27 9.90 2.44
CA LEU A 84 6.09 10.06 1.59
C LEU A 84 5.68 11.52 1.46
N LEU A 85 5.68 12.28 2.55
CA LEU A 85 5.43 13.72 2.52
C LEU A 85 6.41 14.46 1.57
N LEU A 86 7.68 14.03 1.54
CA LEU A 86 8.66 14.58 0.62
C LEU A 86 8.34 14.22 -0.84
N LEU A 87 8.04 12.94 -1.12
CA LEU A 87 7.66 12.49 -2.46
C LEU A 87 6.42 13.21 -2.96
N ASP A 88 5.41 13.32 -2.11
CA ASP A 88 4.17 14.01 -2.35
C ASP A 88 4.39 15.49 -2.72
N SER A 89 5.25 16.19 -1.99
CA SER A 89 5.59 17.59 -2.25
C SER A 89 6.42 17.81 -3.52
N VAL A 90 7.13 16.78 -4.01
CA VAL A 90 8.05 16.90 -5.17
C VAL A 90 7.45 16.33 -6.44
N ILE A 91 6.70 15.23 -6.36
CA ILE A 91 6.15 14.57 -7.55
C ILE A 91 4.82 15.23 -7.93
N PRO A 92 4.66 15.72 -9.19
CA PRO A 92 3.40 16.27 -9.64
C PRO A 92 2.34 15.17 -9.73
N HIS A 93 1.30 15.26 -8.90
CA HIS A 93 0.21 14.31 -8.84
C HIS A 93 -1.13 15.01 -8.61
N MET A 94 -2.21 14.27 -8.65
CA MET A 94 -3.58 14.79 -8.45
C MET A 94 -4.45 13.71 -7.82
N HIS A 95 -5.25 14.10 -6.84
CA HIS A 95 -6.24 13.22 -6.23
C HIS A 95 -7.50 13.10 -7.08
N LEU A 96 -8.24 11.98 -6.95
CA LEU A 96 -9.42 11.68 -7.77
C LEU A 96 -10.49 12.76 -7.73
N ASP A 97 -10.72 13.35 -6.57
CA ASP A 97 -11.76 14.33 -6.30
C ASP A 97 -11.26 15.79 -6.27
N SER A 98 -10.01 16.04 -6.68
CA SER A 98 -9.40 17.38 -6.75
C SER A 98 -9.20 17.82 -8.19
N ASP A 99 -9.44 19.10 -8.46
CA ASP A 99 -9.06 19.76 -9.72
C ASP A 99 -7.75 20.54 -9.59
N ASN A 100 -7.14 20.54 -8.40
CA ASN A 100 -5.88 21.22 -8.12
C ASN A 100 -4.74 20.20 -8.09
N PRO A 101 -3.74 20.32 -9.00
CA PRO A 101 -2.54 19.49 -8.94
C PRO A 101 -1.69 19.86 -7.72
N GLU A 102 -1.09 18.85 -7.10
CA GLU A 102 -0.14 18.96 -6.01
C GLU A 102 1.29 18.66 -6.49
N GLY A 103 2.28 18.91 -5.63
CA GLY A 103 3.68 18.78 -5.97
C GLY A 103 4.23 19.93 -6.83
N VAL A 104 5.34 19.71 -7.52
CA VAL A 104 5.98 20.71 -8.38
C VAL A 104 5.12 20.98 -9.62
N ARG A 105 4.99 22.26 -10.00
CA ARG A 105 4.22 22.64 -11.20
C ARG A 105 4.67 21.86 -12.42
N SER A 106 3.74 21.22 -13.11
CA SER A 106 3.98 20.36 -14.25
C SER A 106 2.97 20.61 -15.37
N SER A 107 3.36 20.30 -16.59
CA SER A 107 2.48 20.29 -17.77
C SER A 107 1.89 18.89 -18.05
N LEU A 108 1.97 17.97 -17.09
CA LEU A 108 1.41 16.62 -17.21
C LEU A 108 -0.12 16.67 -17.31
N SER A 109 -0.69 15.72 -18.06
CA SER A 109 -2.16 15.60 -18.14
C SER A 109 -2.75 15.14 -16.80
N LYS A 110 -4.00 15.50 -16.53
CA LYS A 110 -4.76 15.06 -15.34
C LYS A 110 -4.63 13.54 -15.15
N ASN A 111 -4.87 12.76 -16.20
CA ASN A 111 -4.78 11.30 -16.17
C ASN A 111 -3.40 10.79 -15.75
N THR A 112 -2.33 11.44 -16.21
CA THR A 112 -0.96 11.06 -15.82
C THR A 112 -0.73 11.36 -14.33
N MET A 113 -1.20 12.49 -13.84
CA MET A 113 -1.06 12.87 -12.43
C MET A 113 -1.86 11.95 -11.50
N LEU A 114 -3.07 11.52 -11.90
CA LEU A 114 -3.83 10.50 -11.17
C LEU A 114 -3.10 9.15 -11.09
N VAL A 115 -2.49 8.71 -12.20
CA VAL A 115 -1.70 7.47 -12.21
C VAL A 115 -0.47 7.60 -11.31
N LEU A 116 0.18 8.77 -11.30
CA LEU A 116 1.34 9.03 -10.43
C LEU A 116 0.97 9.01 -8.95
N ALA A 117 -0.18 9.59 -8.56
CA ALA A 117 -0.67 9.51 -7.19
C ALA A 117 -0.70 8.05 -6.70
N VAL A 118 -1.47 7.18 -7.36
CA VAL A 118 -1.56 5.76 -6.97
C VAL A 118 -0.21 5.03 -7.07
N THR A 119 0.64 5.40 -8.02
CA THR A 119 2.00 4.84 -8.11
C THR A 119 2.82 5.15 -6.86
N LEU A 120 2.68 6.35 -6.28
CA LEU A 120 3.37 6.73 -5.04
C LEU A 120 2.88 5.89 -3.85
N HIS A 121 1.58 5.57 -3.80
CA HIS A 121 1.00 4.75 -2.71
C HIS A 121 1.48 3.32 -2.75
N ASN A 122 1.65 2.76 -3.93
CA ASN A 122 2.07 1.36 -4.12
C ASN A 122 3.56 1.13 -3.76
N ILE A 123 4.39 2.19 -3.64
CA ILE A 123 5.79 2.05 -3.21
C ILE A 123 5.90 1.48 -1.79
N PRO A 124 5.27 2.07 -0.75
CA PRO A 124 5.28 1.53 0.61
C PRO A 124 4.80 0.10 0.72
N GLU A 125 3.81 -0.28 -0.06
CA GLU A 125 3.22 -1.62 -0.05
C GLU A 125 4.23 -2.67 -0.52
N GLY A 126 4.90 -2.40 -1.64
CA GLY A 126 5.99 -3.25 -2.11
C GLY A 126 7.12 -3.34 -1.10
N MET A 127 7.52 -2.22 -0.49
CA MET A 127 8.55 -2.19 0.55
C MET A 127 8.14 -3.00 1.78
N ALA A 128 6.88 -2.89 2.23
CA ALA A 128 6.35 -3.64 3.37
C ALA A 128 6.48 -5.14 3.15
N VAL A 129 6.06 -5.65 2.00
CA VAL A 129 6.18 -7.08 1.65
C VAL A 129 7.64 -7.51 1.56
N GLY A 130 8.48 -6.68 0.96
CA GLY A 130 9.92 -6.97 0.84
C GLY A 130 10.63 -7.09 2.18
N VAL A 131 10.42 -6.12 3.09
CA VAL A 131 11.08 -6.11 4.40
C VAL A 131 10.56 -7.24 5.31
N THR A 132 9.25 -7.51 5.27
CA THR A 132 8.66 -8.61 6.05
C THR A 132 9.15 -9.96 5.56
N PHE A 133 9.30 -10.15 4.25
CA PHE A 133 9.91 -11.37 3.70
C PHE A 133 11.36 -11.54 4.15
N VAL A 134 12.18 -10.48 4.14
CA VAL A 134 13.56 -10.54 4.66
C VAL A 134 13.56 -10.88 6.14
N GLY A 135 12.66 -10.28 6.93
CA GLY A 135 12.45 -10.66 8.32
C GLY A 135 12.18 -12.16 8.46
N ALA A 136 11.25 -12.69 7.67
CA ALA A 136 10.83 -14.09 7.73
C ALA A 136 11.95 -15.12 7.39
N ILE A 137 12.98 -14.70 6.65
CA ILE A 137 14.12 -15.57 6.30
C ILE A 137 15.39 -15.27 7.12
N SER A 138 15.34 -14.27 7.99
CA SER A 138 16.42 -13.89 8.90
C SER A 138 16.27 -14.60 10.25
N ASP A 139 17.37 -14.89 10.91
CA ASP A 139 17.35 -15.54 12.22
C ASP A 139 16.83 -14.59 13.32
N ASN A 140 16.09 -15.14 14.27
CA ASN A 140 15.64 -14.47 15.51
C ASN A 140 14.80 -13.20 15.29
N THR A 141 13.96 -13.16 14.26
CA THR A 141 13.13 -11.99 13.96
C THR A 141 11.68 -12.10 14.47
N GLY A 142 11.24 -13.31 14.83
CA GLY A 142 9.84 -13.58 15.19
C GLY A 142 8.87 -13.59 14.00
N ILE A 143 9.29 -13.12 12.82
CA ILE A 143 8.44 -13.09 11.61
C ILE A 143 8.46 -14.45 10.93
N THR A 144 7.28 -14.99 10.61
CA THR A 144 7.15 -16.26 9.88
C THR A 144 6.97 -16.03 8.39
N VAL A 145 7.28 -17.04 7.56
CA VAL A 145 6.95 -16.98 6.12
C VAL A 145 5.44 -16.94 5.90
N ALA A 146 4.66 -17.56 6.79
CA ALA A 146 3.20 -17.51 6.75
C ALA A 146 2.69 -16.08 7.04
N GLY A 147 3.28 -15.36 8.00
CA GLY A 147 2.98 -13.96 8.29
C GLY A 147 3.34 -13.04 7.11
N ALA A 148 4.51 -13.23 6.49
CA ALA A 148 4.87 -12.49 5.28
C ALA A 148 3.90 -12.75 4.11
N LEU A 149 3.41 -13.98 3.98
CA LEU A 149 2.39 -14.34 2.99
C LEU A 149 1.03 -13.72 3.34
N ALA A 150 0.64 -13.72 4.63
CA ALA A 150 -0.60 -13.11 5.10
C ALA A 150 -0.63 -11.60 4.78
N LEU A 151 0.47 -10.88 5.03
CA LEU A 151 0.63 -9.48 4.65
C LEU A 151 0.50 -9.31 3.13
N ALA A 152 1.23 -10.09 2.33
CA ALA A 152 1.19 -9.97 0.87
C ALA A 152 -0.22 -10.22 0.30
N VAL A 153 -0.94 -11.20 0.84
CA VAL A 153 -2.35 -11.49 0.47
C VAL A 153 -3.28 -10.38 0.93
N GLY A 154 -3.11 -9.86 2.15
CA GLY A 154 -3.89 -8.73 2.66
C GLY A 154 -3.73 -7.50 1.78
N ILE A 155 -2.50 -7.16 1.40
CA ILE A 155 -2.20 -6.06 0.47
C ILE A 155 -2.81 -6.35 -0.92
N ALA A 156 -2.72 -7.57 -1.45
CA ALA A 156 -3.34 -7.90 -2.73
C ALA A 156 -4.87 -7.74 -2.71
N ILE A 157 -5.53 -8.08 -1.60
CA ILE A 157 -6.98 -7.92 -1.43
C ILE A 157 -7.38 -6.44 -1.46
N GLN A 158 -6.61 -5.55 -0.82
CA GLN A 158 -6.88 -4.11 -0.87
C GLN A 158 -6.51 -3.47 -2.21
N ASN A 159 -5.45 -3.93 -2.87
CA ASN A 159 -4.99 -3.44 -4.17
C ASN A 159 -5.98 -3.77 -5.29
N PHE A 160 -6.79 -4.82 -5.14
CA PHE A 160 -7.85 -5.10 -6.10
C PHE A 160 -8.86 -3.94 -6.22
N PRO A 161 -9.47 -3.40 -5.14
CA PRO A 161 -10.20 -2.15 -5.19
C PRO A 161 -9.44 -0.99 -5.81
N GLU A 162 -8.18 -0.78 -5.42
CA GLU A 162 -7.38 0.36 -5.88
C GLU A 162 -7.13 0.33 -7.38
N GLY A 163 -6.77 -0.83 -7.94
CA GLY A 163 -6.65 -1.00 -9.38
C GLY A 163 -7.94 -0.70 -10.15
N ALA A 164 -9.11 -1.02 -9.59
CA ALA A 164 -10.40 -0.67 -10.17
C ALA A 164 -10.69 0.83 -10.05
N ILE A 165 -10.40 1.44 -8.89
CA ILE A 165 -10.64 2.85 -8.60
C ILE A 165 -9.80 3.75 -9.53
N ILE A 166 -8.61 3.34 -9.96
CA ILE A 166 -7.82 4.13 -10.91
C ILE A 166 -8.22 3.88 -12.36
N SER A 167 -8.42 2.62 -12.76
CA SER A 167 -8.66 2.29 -14.16
C SER A 167 -10.04 2.71 -14.67
N MET A 168 -11.06 2.68 -13.81
CA MET A 168 -12.44 3.00 -14.22
C MET A 168 -12.65 4.49 -14.48
N PRO A 169 -12.23 5.45 -13.62
CA PRO A 169 -12.32 6.88 -13.92
C PRO A 169 -11.55 7.28 -15.17
N LEU A 170 -10.35 6.74 -15.40
CA LEU A 170 -9.58 6.99 -16.62
C LEU A 170 -10.35 6.62 -17.89
N CYS A 171 -11.13 5.53 -17.84
CA CYS A 171 -12.02 5.15 -18.92
C CYS A 171 -13.23 6.10 -19.02
N GLY A 172 -13.80 6.55 -17.90
CA GLY A 172 -14.88 7.52 -17.83
C GLY A 172 -14.51 8.87 -18.46
N GLU A 173 -13.26 9.30 -18.31
CA GLU A 173 -12.69 10.52 -18.93
C GLU A 173 -12.32 10.34 -20.43
N GLY A 174 -12.75 9.24 -21.06
CA GLY A 174 -12.60 9.01 -22.50
C GLY A 174 -11.37 8.20 -22.91
N MET A 175 -10.60 7.68 -21.98
CA MET A 175 -9.50 6.76 -22.30
C MET A 175 -10.07 5.41 -22.76
N SER A 176 -9.45 4.76 -23.75
CA SER A 176 -9.89 3.42 -24.16
C SER A 176 -9.65 2.41 -23.02
N LYS A 177 -10.54 1.43 -22.87
CA LYS A 177 -10.46 0.39 -21.83
C LYS A 177 -9.09 -0.28 -21.73
N LYS A 178 -8.47 -0.60 -22.89
CA LYS A 178 -7.14 -1.20 -22.92
C LYS A 178 -6.07 -0.27 -22.36
N LYS A 179 -6.11 1.03 -22.69
CA LYS A 179 -5.16 2.00 -22.15
C LYS A 179 -5.39 2.21 -20.65
N ALA A 180 -6.63 2.37 -20.21
CA ALA A 180 -6.96 2.49 -18.79
C ALA A 180 -6.50 1.27 -17.97
N PHE A 181 -6.72 0.06 -18.47
CA PHE A 181 -6.18 -1.17 -17.90
C PHE A 181 -4.65 -1.14 -17.78
N ILE A 182 -3.95 -0.79 -18.87
CA ILE A 182 -2.48 -0.72 -18.87
C ILE A 182 -1.97 0.33 -17.87
N CYS A 183 -2.61 1.49 -17.77
CA CYS A 183 -2.25 2.52 -16.80
C CYS A 183 -2.39 2.00 -15.35
N GLY A 184 -3.49 1.31 -15.03
CA GLY A 184 -3.68 0.71 -13.73
C GLY A 184 -2.67 -0.41 -13.43
N VAL A 185 -2.31 -1.26 -14.40
CA VAL A 185 -1.25 -2.26 -14.23
C VAL A 185 0.11 -1.58 -14.00
N LEU A 186 0.42 -0.53 -14.75
CA LEU A 186 1.69 0.18 -14.64
C LEU A 186 1.85 0.89 -13.29
N SER A 187 0.76 1.38 -12.68
CA SER A 187 0.83 1.97 -11.32
C SER A 187 1.25 0.94 -10.27
N GLY A 188 0.91 -0.34 -10.46
CA GLY A 188 1.30 -1.42 -9.56
C GLY A 188 2.72 -1.97 -9.78
N VAL A 189 3.39 -1.66 -10.89
CA VAL A 189 4.75 -2.20 -11.18
C VAL A 189 5.76 -1.80 -10.11
N VAL A 190 5.56 -0.68 -9.44
CA VAL A 190 6.45 -0.22 -8.36
C VAL A 190 6.40 -1.10 -7.11
N GLU A 191 5.35 -1.90 -6.92
CA GLU A 191 5.24 -2.84 -5.79
C GLU A 191 6.33 -3.92 -5.85
N PRO A 192 6.43 -4.75 -6.91
CA PRO A 192 7.51 -5.72 -7.01
C PRO A 192 8.89 -5.07 -7.11
N VAL A 193 9.01 -3.88 -7.70
CA VAL A 193 10.28 -3.14 -7.76
C VAL A 193 10.69 -2.68 -6.35
N GLY A 194 9.79 -2.07 -5.59
CA GLY A 194 10.02 -1.64 -4.20
C GLY A 194 10.36 -2.82 -3.29
N GLY A 195 9.59 -3.92 -3.41
CA GLY A 195 9.86 -5.16 -2.68
C GLY A 195 11.24 -5.75 -2.99
N PHE A 196 11.61 -5.79 -4.26
CA PHE A 196 12.93 -6.29 -4.68
C PHE A 196 14.08 -5.42 -4.18
N ILE A 197 13.97 -4.09 -4.30
CA ILE A 197 14.97 -3.15 -3.78
C ILE A 197 15.11 -3.33 -2.26
N THR A 198 14.00 -3.45 -1.54
CA THR A 198 14.00 -3.65 -0.09
C THR A 198 14.68 -4.97 0.30
N ILE A 199 14.42 -6.06 -0.44
CA ILE A 199 15.09 -7.34 -0.22
C ILE A 199 16.61 -7.20 -0.40
N LEU A 200 17.06 -6.47 -1.43
CA LEU A 200 18.49 -6.26 -1.67
C LEU A 200 19.15 -5.47 -0.54
N ILE A 201 18.50 -4.42 -0.05
CA ILE A 201 19.05 -3.56 1.00
C ILE A 201 19.00 -4.25 2.36
N ALA A 202 17.85 -4.82 2.72
CA ALA A 202 17.64 -5.44 4.02
C ALA A 202 18.46 -6.71 4.22
N GLY A 203 18.76 -7.48 3.16
CA GLY A 203 19.62 -8.66 3.21
C GLY A 203 21.09 -8.38 3.55
N ILE A 204 21.51 -7.10 3.47
CA ILE A 204 22.90 -6.69 3.78
C ILE A 204 23.05 -6.28 5.25
N ILE A 205 21.97 -5.80 5.92
CA ILE A 205 22.06 -5.15 7.23
C ILE A 205 20.89 -5.57 8.14
N THR A 206 20.98 -6.74 8.76
CA THR A 206 20.00 -7.25 9.74
C THR A 206 19.69 -6.24 10.89
N PRO A 207 20.65 -5.48 11.46
CA PRO A 207 20.35 -4.52 12.52
C PRO A 207 19.42 -3.37 12.12
N VAL A 208 19.24 -3.12 10.82
CA VAL A 208 18.38 -2.02 10.31
C VAL A 208 16.94 -2.50 10.05
N LEU A 209 16.68 -3.81 10.07
CA LEU A 209 15.34 -4.35 9.81
C LEU A 209 14.24 -3.74 10.68
N PRO A 210 14.39 -3.54 12.00
CA PRO A 210 13.36 -2.88 12.82
C PRO A 210 13.00 -1.49 12.31
N TYR A 211 14.00 -0.71 11.87
CA TYR A 211 13.78 0.62 11.29
C TYR A 211 13.06 0.56 9.94
N LEU A 212 13.37 -0.44 9.10
CA LEU A 212 12.74 -0.60 7.79
C LEU A 212 11.28 -1.07 7.91
N LEU A 213 10.97 -1.95 8.87
CA LEU A 213 9.59 -2.36 9.17
C LEU A 213 8.76 -1.16 9.61
N SER A 214 9.23 -0.40 10.58
CA SER A 214 8.51 0.78 11.06
C SER A 214 8.48 1.91 10.03
N PHE A 215 9.49 2.05 9.17
CA PHE A 215 9.48 2.97 8.03
C PHE A 215 8.35 2.62 7.05
N ALA A 216 8.22 1.35 6.65
CA ALA A 216 7.13 0.91 5.78
C ALA A 216 5.76 1.17 6.43
N ALA A 217 5.62 0.89 7.74
CA ALA A 217 4.39 1.20 8.49
C ALA A 217 4.05 2.69 8.48
N GLY A 218 5.04 3.56 8.69
CA GLY A 218 4.85 5.02 8.65
C GLY A 218 4.45 5.51 7.26
N ALA A 219 5.09 5.01 6.23
CA ALA A 219 4.78 5.35 4.85
C ALA A 219 3.36 4.89 4.45
N MET A 220 2.94 3.67 4.82
CA MET A 220 1.56 3.21 4.62
C MET A 220 0.54 4.05 5.40
N MET A 221 0.87 4.43 6.65
CA MET A 221 -0.01 5.26 7.47
C MET A 221 -0.18 6.68 6.89
N TYR A 222 0.84 7.24 6.25
CA TYR A 222 0.74 8.50 5.49
C TYR A 222 -0.35 8.40 4.42
N VAL A 223 -0.29 7.39 3.56
CA VAL A 223 -1.29 7.15 2.50
C VAL A 223 -2.70 7.04 3.06
N VAL A 224 -2.86 6.31 4.17
CA VAL A 224 -4.16 6.13 4.81
C VAL A 224 -4.75 7.46 5.28
N ILE A 225 -3.94 8.30 5.92
CA ILE A 225 -4.39 9.56 6.54
C ILE A 225 -4.59 10.64 5.49
N GLU A 226 -3.66 10.77 4.54
CA GLU A 226 -3.66 11.85 3.55
C GLU A 226 -4.67 11.61 2.44
N GLU A 227 -4.90 10.35 2.06
CA GLU A 227 -5.66 10.05 0.85
C GLU A 227 -6.87 9.15 1.09
N LEU A 228 -6.66 7.91 1.55
CA LEU A 228 -7.73 6.91 1.55
C LEU A 228 -8.88 7.29 2.48
N ILE A 229 -8.59 7.78 3.69
CA ILE A 229 -9.63 8.23 4.63
C ILE A 229 -10.38 9.45 4.10
N PRO A 230 -9.72 10.56 3.70
CA PRO A 230 -10.39 11.72 3.13
C PRO A 230 -11.27 11.37 1.92
N GLU A 231 -10.74 10.60 0.95
CA GLU A 231 -11.51 10.19 -0.22
C GLU A 231 -12.71 9.30 0.13
N SER A 232 -12.57 8.38 1.09
CA SER A 232 -13.68 7.53 1.55
C SER A 232 -14.81 8.31 2.20
N GLN A 233 -14.53 9.49 2.74
CA GLN A 233 -15.49 10.37 3.43
C GLN A 233 -15.98 11.53 2.56
N ASN A 234 -15.45 11.73 1.36
CA ASN A 234 -15.77 12.86 0.50
C ASN A 234 -17.26 12.94 0.13
N GLY A 235 -17.78 14.17 -0.14
CA GLY A 235 -19.15 14.44 -0.57
C GLY A 235 -20.19 14.30 0.55
N LYS A 236 -21.39 13.77 0.25
CA LYS A 236 -22.46 13.64 1.26
C LYS A 236 -22.06 12.68 2.37
N HIS A 237 -22.33 13.08 3.62
CA HIS A 237 -22.07 12.25 4.80
C HIS A 237 -22.68 10.84 4.65
N SER A 238 -21.86 9.84 4.93
CA SER A 238 -22.25 8.43 4.83
C SER A 238 -21.29 7.59 5.69
N ASN A 239 -21.82 6.64 6.44
CA ASN A 239 -21.02 5.71 7.24
C ASN A 239 -20.41 4.58 6.43
N ILE A 240 -20.60 4.55 5.10
CA ILE A 240 -20.19 3.43 4.24
C ILE A 240 -18.66 3.28 4.23
N GLY A 241 -17.90 4.38 4.14
CA GLY A 241 -16.45 4.35 4.25
C GLY A 241 -15.97 3.82 5.60
N THR A 242 -16.59 4.28 6.69
CA THR A 242 -16.28 3.79 8.05
C THR A 242 -16.58 2.29 8.21
N ILE A 243 -17.70 1.82 7.66
CA ILE A 243 -18.04 0.39 7.66
C ILE A 243 -17.01 -0.40 6.85
N GLY A 244 -16.62 0.12 5.67
CA GLY A 244 -15.54 -0.46 4.88
C GLY A 244 -14.26 -0.60 5.69
N ALA A 245 -13.82 0.48 6.36
CA ALA A 245 -12.62 0.48 7.20
C ALA A 245 -12.69 -0.55 8.34
N ALA A 246 -13.82 -0.65 9.01
CA ALA A 246 -14.01 -1.64 10.06
C ALA A 246 -13.92 -3.07 9.53
N VAL A 247 -14.50 -3.35 8.36
CA VAL A 247 -14.46 -4.69 7.72
C VAL A 247 -13.03 -5.01 7.25
N GLY A 248 -12.35 -4.07 6.59
CA GLY A 248 -10.98 -4.25 6.13
C GLY A 248 -10.00 -4.49 7.29
N PHE A 249 -10.12 -3.67 8.34
CA PHE A 249 -9.32 -3.83 9.55
C PHE A 249 -9.53 -5.22 10.20
N ALA A 250 -10.79 -5.63 10.37
CA ALA A 250 -11.11 -6.92 10.97
C ALA A 250 -10.59 -8.08 10.11
N LEU A 251 -10.72 -8.01 8.78
CA LEU A 251 -10.20 -9.03 7.88
C LEU A 251 -8.68 -9.18 8.02
N MET A 252 -7.94 -8.08 7.95
CA MET A 252 -6.48 -8.13 8.02
C MET A 252 -6.00 -8.59 9.41
N MET A 253 -6.63 -8.10 10.48
CA MET A 253 -6.36 -8.56 11.84
C MET A 253 -6.55 -10.09 11.97
N VAL A 254 -7.60 -10.65 11.36
CA VAL A 254 -7.80 -12.11 11.35
C VAL A 254 -6.71 -12.83 10.57
N LEU A 255 -6.32 -12.31 9.40
CA LEU A 255 -5.25 -12.90 8.59
C LEU A 255 -3.92 -12.92 9.37
N ASP A 256 -3.55 -11.81 10.00
CA ASP A 256 -2.32 -11.71 10.78
C ASP A 256 -2.32 -12.66 11.98
N ILE A 257 -3.40 -12.70 12.78
CA ILE A 257 -3.48 -13.53 14.00
C ILE A 257 -3.61 -15.02 13.66
N ALA A 258 -4.30 -15.37 12.56
CA ALA A 258 -4.54 -16.76 12.20
C ALA A 258 -3.40 -17.41 11.42
N LEU A 259 -2.60 -16.63 10.68
CA LEU A 259 -1.55 -17.11 9.80
C LEU A 259 -0.15 -16.64 10.22
N GLY A 260 -0.04 -15.53 10.95
CA GLY A 260 1.21 -14.97 11.47
C GLY A 260 1.64 -15.68 12.72
#